data_06b3298918bc3982bdb554b36430d42e
#
_entry.id   06b3298918bc3982bdb554b36430d42e
#
_cell.length_a   1.000
_cell.length_b   1.000
_cell.length_c   1.000
_cell.angle_alpha   90.00
_cell.angle_beta   90.00
_cell.angle_gamma   90.00
#
_symmetry.space_group_name_H-M   'P 1'
#
loop_
_entity.id
_entity.type
_entity.pdbx_description
1 polymer ?
#
loop_
_entity_poly.entity_id
_entity_poly.type
_entity_poly.pdbx_seq_one_letter_code
_entity_poly.pdbx_strand_id
1 'polypeptide(L)'
;MNNQNNFTREDIAESLHADFGLTKKDCIIFVNDIIYIIIGGLKTKVYVKIHNFGSFKVTRKKSRIGRNQKTMEDIMISERNVLKFKSSKMILDYINKHNDT
;
A
#
# COMPACT_ATOMS: atom_id res chain seq x y z
N MET A 1 2.24 -15.73 -15.93
CA MET A 1 2.14 -15.75 -14.46
C MET A 1 0.70 -15.59 -14.01
N ASN A 2 0.33 -16.35 -13.02
CA ASN A 2 -1.03 -16.34 -12.53
C ASN A 2 -1.19 -15.31 -11.41
N ASN A 3 -2.12 -14.35 -11.62
CA ASN A 3 -2.35 -13.27 -10.66
C ASN A 3 -3.67 -13.42 -9.92
N GLN A 4 -4.14 -14.64 -9.77
CA GLN A 4 -5.45 -14.89 -9.15
C GLN A 4 -5.55 -14.34 -7.72
N ASN A 5 -4.42 -14.24 -7.00
CA ASN A 5 -4.41 -13.76 -5.63
C ASN A 5 -4.18 -12.26 -5.52
N ASN A 6 -4.03 -11.57 -6.64
CA ASN A 6 -3.78 -10.13 -6.65
C ASN A 6 -5.04 -9.38 -7.06
N PHE A 7 -5.36 -8.37 -6.28
CA PHE A 7 -6.43 -7.44 -6.62
C PHE A 7 -5.76 -6.16 -7.12
N THR A 8 -5.90 -5.88 -8.41
CA THR A 8 -5.13 -4.85 -9.09
C THR A 8 -5.89 -3.54 -9.21
N ARG A 9 -5.21 -2.49 -9.71
CA ARG A 9 -5.87 -1.22 -9.98
C ARG A 9 -7.01 -1.40 -10.96
N GLU A 10 -6.83 -2.25 -11.95
CA GLU A 10 -7.86 -2.56 -12.94
C GLU A 10 -9.08 -3.20 -12.27
N ASP A 11 -8.87 -4.03 -11.29
CA ASP A 11 -9.97 -4.64 -10.54
C ASP A 11 -10.76 -3.60 -9.74
N ILE A 12 -10.06 -2.63 -9.14
CA ILE A 12 -10.71 -1.54 -8.43
C ILE A 12 -11.51 -0.69 -9.43
N ALA A 13 -10.92 -0.38 -10.58
CA ALA A 13 -11.59 0.41 -11.62
C ALA A 13 -12.83 -0.33 -12.14
N GLU A 14 -12.74 -1.63 -12.30
CA GLU A 14 -13.87 -2.44 -12.75
C GLU A 14 -15.02 -2.39 -11.75
N SER A 15 -14.71 -2.44 -10.46
CA SER A 15 -15.72 -2.32 -9.41
C SER A 15 -16.40 -0.94 -9.43
N LEU A 16 -15.60 0.12 -9.63
CA LEU A 16 -16.15 1.48 -9.74
C LEU A 16 -17.06 1.59 -10.95
N HIS A 17 -16.66 1.01 -12.07
CA HIS A 17 -17.45 1.02 -13.28
C HIS A 17 -18.80 0.32 -13.06
N ALA A 18 -18.77 -0.85 -12.42
CA ALA A 18 -19.98 -1.62 -12.15
C ALA A 18 -20.93 -0.90 -11.20
N ASP A 19 -20.37 -0.28 -10.16
CA ASP A 19 -21.20 0.30 -9.08
C ASP A 19 -21.72 1.70 -9.41
N PHE A 20 -20.97 2.48 -10.17
CA PHE A 20 -21.28 3.91 -10.35
C PHE A 20 -21.63 4.29 -11.78
N GLY A 21 -21.56 3.37 -12.71
CA GLY A 21 -21.92 3.65 -14.10
C GLY A 21 -20.97 4.57 -14.85
N LEU A 22 -19.77 4.79 -14.30
CA LEU A 22 -18.75 5.59 -14.96
C LEU A 22 -18.08 4.77 -16.05
N THR A 23 -17.47 5.44 -17.04
CA THR A 23 -16.75 4.72 -18.08
C THR A 23 -15.52 4.03 -17.47
N LYS A 24 -15.07 2.93 -18.08
CA LYS A 24 -13.86 2.24 -17.61
C LYS A 24 -12.65 3.15 -17.65
N LYS A 25 -12.55 3.98 -18.68
CA LYS A 25 -11.45 4.93 -18.85
C LYS A 25 -11.41 5.92 -17.68
N ASP A 26 -12.56 6.48 -17.33
CA ASP A 26 -12.63 7.43 -16.21
C ASP A 26 -12.31 6.75 -14.89
N CYS A 27 -12.76 5.51 -14.70
CA CYS A 27 -12.49 4.78 -13.47
C CYS A 27 -10.99 4.53 -13.28
N ILE A 28 -10.28 4.19 -14.35
CA ILE A 28 -8.83 4.00 -14.29
C ILE A 28 -8.14 5.30 -13.92
N ILE A 29 -8.57 6.41 -14.50
CA ILE A 29 -8.03 7.74 -14.18
C ILE A 29 -8.24 8.06 -12.69
N PHE A 30 -9.43 7.84 -12.18
CA PHE A 30 -9.72 8.09 -10.77
C PHE A 30 -8.84 7.26 -9.83
N VAL A 31 -8.69 5.97 -10.11
CA VAL A 31 -7.86 5.09 -9.28
C VAL A 31 -6.42 5.59 -9.29
N ASN A 32 -5.88 5.92 -10.45
CA ASN A 32 -4.51 6.41 -10.55
C ASN A 32 -4.34 7.75 -9.83
N ASP A 33 -5.30 8.65 -9.97
CA ASP A 33 -5.25 9.95 -9.31
C ASP A 33 -5.24 9.80 -7.79
N ILE A 34 -6.06 8.92 -7.25
CA ILE A 34 -6.09 8.68 -5.79
C ILE A 34 -4.74 8.20 -5.31
N ILE A 35 -4.14 7.24 -6.03
CA ILE A 35 -2.84 6.70 -5.66
C ILE A 35 -1.77 7.80 -5.71
N TYR A 36 -1.77 8.62 -6.75
CA TYR A 36 -0.78 9.71 -6.86
C TYR A 36 -0.98 10.78 -5.80
N ILE A 37 -2.22 11.05 -5.40
CA ILE A 37 -2.49 11.99 -4.31
C ILE A 37 -1.89 11.47 -3.00
N ILE A 38 -2.05 10.18 -2.72
CA ILE A 38 -1.49 9.57 -1.52
C ILE A 38 0.04 9.66 -1.56
N ILE A 39 0.65 9.33 -2.69
CA ILE A 39 2.10 9.41 -2.86
C ILE A 39 2.59 10.84 -2.65
N GLY A 40 1.88 11.81 -3.23
CA GLY A 40 2.21 13.22 -3.05
C GLY A 40 2.16 13.66 -1.60
N GLY A 41 1.15 13.19 -0.87
CA GLY A 41 1.06 13.48 0.55
C GLY A 41 2.23 12.92 1.34
N LEU A 42 2.65 11.71 0.98
CA LEU A 42 3.79 11.08 1.66
C LEU A 42 5.10 11.79 1.39
N LYS A 43 5.27 12.38 0.21
CA LYS A 43 6.47 13.15 -0.11
C LYS A 43 6.59 14.42 0.72
N THR A 44 5.46 15.05 1.03
CA THR A 44 5.46 16.36 1.71
C THR A 44 5.24 16.24 3.21
N LYS A 45 4.41 15.31 3.65
CA LYS A 45 4.00 15.19 5.04
C LYS A 45 4.55 13.97 5.76
N VAL A 46 5.11 13.02 5.05
CA VAL A 46 5.62 11.73 5.50
C VAL A 46 4.59 10.87 6.24
N TYR A 47 3.37 11.32 6.33
CA TYR A 47 2.30 10.60 7.03
C TYR A 47 0.96 10.90 6.37
N VAL A 48 0.26 9.86 5.97
CA VAL A 48 -1.08 9.98 5.37
C VAL A 48 -2.01 9.05 6.13
N LYS A 49 -3.03 9.61 6.76
CA LYS A 49 -4.00 8.82 7.50
C LYS A 49 -5.35 8.86 6.77
N ILE A 50 -5.91 7.70 6.51
CA ILE A 50 -7.25 7.57 5.94
C ILE A 50 -8.14 6.97 7.04
N HIS A 51 -9.10 7.75 7.49
CA HIS A 51 -9.93 7.37 8.63
C HIS A 51 -10.60 6.02 8.39
N ASN A 52 -10.57 5.15 9.39
CA ASN A 52 -11.14 3.81 9.37
C ASN A 52 -10.54 2.87 8.33
N PHE A 53 -9.50 3.29 7.63
CA PHE A 53 -8.78 2.44 6.69
C PHE A 53 -7.40 2.10 7.20
N GLY A 54 -6.58 3.10 7.42
CA GLY A 54 -5.22 2.90 7.90
C GLY A 54 -4.37 4.12 7.68
N SER A 55 -3.10 3.98 7.96
CA SER A 55 -2.16 5.07 7.80
C SER A 55 -0.89 4.59 7.11
N PHE A 56 -0.35 5.47 6.29
CA PHE A 56 0.93 5.28 5.60
C PHE A 56 1.95 6.19 6.23
N LYS A 57 3.12 5.68 6.54
CA LYS A 57 4.18 6.46 7.18
C LYS A 57 5.50 6.16 6.50
N VAL A 58 6.23 7.23 6.17
CA VAL A 58 7.60 7.12 5.66
C VAL A 58 8.55 7.33 6.82
N THR A 59 9.45 6.38 7.02
CA THR A 59 10.46 6.46 8.07
C THR A 59 11.84 6.39 7.42
N ARG A 60 12.73 7.30 7.84
CA ARG A 60 14.12 7.27 7.39
C ARG A 60 14.90 6.30 8.25
N LYS A 61 15.46 5.29 7.63
CA LYS A 61 16.30 4.31 8.33
C LYS A 61 17.75 4.63 8.07
N LYS A 62 18.53 4.72 9.16
CA LYS A 62 19.97 4.98 9.06
C LYS A 62 20.69 3.78 8.48
N SER A 63 21.85 4.01 7.89
CA SER A 63 22.71 2.93 7.46
C SER A 63 23.09 2.06 8.63
N ARG A 64 23.20 0.78 8.39
CA ARG A 64 23.56 -0.18 9.43
C ARG A 64 24.25 -1.37 8.81
N ILE A 65 24.90 -2.18 9.65
CA ILE A 65 25.53 -3.41 9.20
C ILE A 65 24.50 -4.52 9.35
N GLY A 66 24.21 -5.20 8.26
CA GLY A 66 23.38 -6.38 8.26
C GLY A 66 24.22 -7.60 7.95
N ARG A 67 23.59 -8.76 7.93
CA ARG A 67 24.26 -10.01 7.61
C ARG A 67 23.58 -10.68 6.43
N ASN A 68 24.38 -11.09 5.46
CA ASN A 68 23.90 -11.89 4.34
C ASN A 68 23.68 -13.32 4.81
N GLN A 69 22.42 -13.77 4.78
CA GLN A 69 22.08 -15.09 5.29
C GLN A 69 22.73 -16.24 4.52
N LYS A 70 23.02 -16.03 3.25
CA LYS A 70 23.61 -17.08 2.41
C LYS A 70 25.10 -17.21 2.62
N THR A 71 25.80 -16.08 2.70
CA THR A 71 27.26 -16.08 2.81
C THR A 71 27.75 -15.91 4.24
N MET A 72 26.85 -15.51 5.15
CA MET A 72 27.16 -15.21 6.54
C MET A 72 28.14 -14.04 6.69
N GLU A 73 28.28 -13.24 5.64
CA GLU A 73 29.16 -12.07 5.67
C GLU A 73 28.37 -10.83 6.07
N ASP A 74 29.06 -9.90 6.72
CA ASP A 74 28.47 -8.61 7.04
C ASP A 74 28.37 -7.76 5.79
N ILE A 75 27.24 -7.11 5.60
CA ILE A 75 27.04 -6.18 4.49
C ILE A 75 26.49 -4.86 5.04
N MET A 76 26.88 -3.77 4.39
CA MET A 76 26.36 -2.45 4.75
C MET A 76 25.01 -2.25 4.11
N ILE A 77 23.99 -2.01 4.93
CA ILE A 77 22.66 -1.62 4.46
C ILE A 77 22.61 -0.11 4.48
N SER A 78 22.44 0.49 3.30
CA SER A 78 22.50 1.94 3.17
C SER A 78 21.28 2.62 3.77
N GLU A 79 21.44 3.91 4.08
CA GLU A 79 20.38 4.77 4.54
C GLU A 79 19.29 4.87 3.48
N ARG A 80 18.02 4.78 3.91
CA ARG A 80 16.91 4.76 2.96
C ARG A 80 15.60 5.14 3.63
N ASN A 81 14.63 5.54 2.82
CA ASN A 81 13.27 5.72 3.28
C ASN A 81 12.53 4.40 3.21
N VAL A 82 11.72 4.12 4.22
CA VAL A 82 10.89 2.93 4.29
C VAL A 82 9.45 3.37 4.46
N LEU A 83 8.57 2.82 3.64
CA LEU A 83 7.14 3.07 3.73
C LEU A 83 6.49 1.94 4.53
N LYS A 84 5.71 2.31 5.54
CA LYS A 84 4.96 1.35 6.34
C LYS A 84 3.49 1.67 6.28
N PHE A 85 2.68 0.64 6.20
CA PHE A 85 1.23 0.76 6.28
C PHE A 85 0.75 0.08 7.56
N LYS A 86 -0.08 0.80 8.32
CA LYS A 86 -0.73 0.23 9.49
C LYS A 86 -2.24 0.30 9.27
N SER A 87 -2.88 -0.86 9.25
CA SER A 87 -4.33 -0.91 9.07
C SER A 87 -5.06 -0.43 10.31
N SER A 88 -6.27 0.11 10.10
CA SER A 88 -7.12 0.48 11.21
C SER A 88 -7.65 -0.75 11.91
N LYS A 89 -8.06 -0.58 13.17
CA LYS A 89 -8.69 -1.66 13.92
C LYS A 89 -9.95 -2.14 13.19
N MET A 90 -10.71 -1.21 12.65
CA MET A 90 -11.95 -1.54 11.94
C MET A 90 -11.71 -2.50 10.77
N ILE A 91 -10.68 -2.23 9.95
CA ILE A 91 -10.36 -3.09 8.82
C ILE A 91 -9.87 -4.46 9.29
N LEU A 92 -8.99 -4.48 10.29
CA LEU A 92 -8.50 -5.75 10.82
C LEU A 92 -9.62 -6.60 11.38
N ASP A 93 -10.51 -5.98 12.13
CA ASP A 93 -11.66 -6.70 12.69
C ASP A 93 -12.56 -7.24 11.57
N TYR A 94 -12.79 -6.44 10.55
CA TYR A 94 -13.60 -6.86 9.42
C TYR A 94 -12.98 -8.06 8.68
N ILE A 95 -11.68 -7.99 8.40
CA ILE A 95 -10.99 -9.06 7.69
C ILE A 95 -10.99 -10.34 8.52
N ASN A 96 -10.68 -10.25 9.81
CA ASN A 96 -10.60 -11.40 10.69
C ASN A 96 -11.97 -12.05 10.87
N LYS A 97 -12.99 -11.23 11.01
CA LYS A 97 -14.36 -11.73 11.19
C LYS A 97 -14.86 -12.45 9.94
N HIS A 98 -14.57 -11.90 8.76
CA HIS A 98 -15.09 -12.46 7.51
C HIS A 98 -14.23 -13.60 6.97
N ASN A 99 -12.99 -13.74 7.39
CA ASN A 99 -12.11 -14.83 6.97
C ASN A 99 -12.04 -15.97 7.99
N ASP A 100 -12.68 -15.80 9.12
CA ASP A 100 -12.65 -16.78 10.20
C ASP A 100 -13.84 -17.70 10.08
N THR A 101 -13.76 -18.63 9.18
CA THR A 101 -14.83 -19.58 8.94
C THR A 101 -14.35 -21.00 9.08
#